data_00c7744876f908802d8933a07f067ff4
#
_entry.id   00c7744876f908802d8933a07f067ff4
#
_cell.length_a   1.000
_cell.length_b   1.000
_cell.length_c   1.000
_cell.angle_alpha   90.00
_cell.angle_beta   90.00
_cell.angle_gamma   90.00
#
_symmetry.space_group_name_H-M   'P 1'
#
loop_
_entity.id
_entity.type
_entity.pdbx_description
1 polymer ?
#
loop_
_entity_poly.entity_id
_entity_poly.type
_entity_poly.pdbx_seq_one_letter_code
_entity_poly.pdbx_strand_id
1 'polypeptide(L)'
;LVKEGVLKKEAKTHIVEVSAHYNEKFKRLKRLDNIQKIYDSQIIEEIIKNQEPEAIMLMGSYSFGEDMESGDIDLVVISKKNYSFSLEKFEKLLNRKIHLIYTNYSEMSKEFYTNLINGVILYGFMRSL
;
A
#
# COMPACT_ATOMS: atom_id res chain seq x y z
N LEU A 1 22.27 -4.20 0.49
CA LEU A 1 21.35 -5.19 1.10
C LEU A 1 21.89 -6.60 1.00
N VAL A 2 22.48 -6.95 -0.13
CA VAL A 2 23.08 -8.27 -0.32
C VAL A 2 24.24 -8.49 0.64
N LYS A 3 25.01 -7.46 0.93
CA LYS A 3 26.13 -7.53 1.87
C LYS A 3 25.67 -7.89 3.29
N GLU A 4 24.49 -7.44 3.69
CA GLU A 4 23.94 -7.76 4.99
C GLU A 4 23.57 -9.24 5.09
N GLY A 5 23.18 -9.85 4.00
CA GLY A 5 22.92 -11.29 3.93
C GLY A 5 24.16 -12.13 4.16
N VAL A 6 25.35 -11.61 3.89
CA VAL A 6 26.62 -12.34 4.10
C VAL A 6 26.89 -12.55 5.58
N LEU A 7 26.38 -11.69 6.45
CA LEU A 7 26.53 -11.81 7.90
C LEU A 7 25.91 -13.10 8.44
N LYS A 8 25.08 -13.77 7.68
CA LYS A 8 24.49 -15.06 8.05
C LYS A 8 25.49 -16.18 8.21
N LYS A 9 26.73 -15.99 7.80
CA LYS A 9 27.79 -16.99 7.97
C LYS A 9 28.36 -17.03 9.38
N GLU A 10 27.96 -16.09 10.23
CA GLU A 10 28.45 -16.01 11.59
C GLU A 10 27.65 -16.90 12.54
N ALA A 11 27.83 -16.79 13.85
CA ALA A 11 27.31 -17.72 14.84
C ALA A 11 25.79 -17.97 14.71
N LYS A 12 25.38 -19.24 14.83
CA LYS A 12 23.99 -19.67 14.59
C LYS A 12 22.94 -18.96 15.43
N THR A 13 23.24 -18.63 16.68
CA THR A 13 22.31 -17.95 17.57
C THR A 13 22.08 -16.50 17.14
N HIS A 14 23.08 -15.84 16.60
CA HIS A 14 22.99 -14.49 16.11
C HIS A 14 22.36 -14.41 14.72
N ILE A 15 22.46 -15.47 13.93
CA ILE A 15 21.92 -15.52 12.56
C ILE A 15 20.41 -15.29 12.56
N VAL A 16 19.67 -15.88 13.50
CA VAL A 16 18.21 -15.73 13.54
C VAL A 16 17.84 -14.28 13.85
N GLU A 17 18.50 -13.64 14.81
CA GLU A 17 18.24 -12.26 15.18
C GLU A 17 18.60 -11.29 14.04
N VAL A 18 19.74 -11.47 13.40
CA VAL A 18 20.18 -10.65 12.28
C VAL A 18 19.22 -10.81 11.10
N SER A 19 18.77 -12.03 10.80
CA SER A 19 17.83 -12.28 9.71
C SER A 19 16.47 -11.65 9.98
N ALA A 20 15.96 -11.71 11.20
CA ALA A 20 14.70 -11.09 11.57
C ALA A 20 14.79 -9.56 11.44
N HIS A 21 15.89 -8.98 11.93
CA HIS A 21 16.12 -7.53 11.83
C HIS A 21 16.29 -7.07 10.39
N TYR A 22 17.01 -7.84 9.59
CA TYR A 22 17.17 -7.58 8.15
C TYR A 22 15.83 -7.60 7.44
N ASN A 23 14.99 -8.61 7.70
CA ASN A 23 13.69 -8.73 7.08
C ASN A 23 12.79 -7.56 7.44
N GLU A 24 12.81 -7.10 8.67
CA GLU A 24 12.05 -5.95 9.12
C GLU A 24 12.50 -4.67 8.42
N LYS A 25 13.80 -4.45 8.35
CA LYS A 25 14.40 -3.32 7.64
C LYS A 25 14.06 -3.36 6.16
N PHE A 26 14.15 -4.52 5.55
CA PHE A 26 13.82 -4.71 4.13
C PHE A 26 12.35 -4.37 3.86
N LYS A 27 11.45 -4.83 4.72
CA LYS A 27 10.02 -4.52 4.60
C LYS A 27 9.74 -3.03 4.67
N ARG A 28 10.39 -2.32 5.58
CA ARG A 28 10.25 -0.87 5.70
C ARG A 28 10.70 -0.16 4.43
N LEU A 29 11.84 -0.54 3.90
CA LEU A 29 12.37 0.04 2.67
C LEU A 29 11.45 -0.24 1.48
N LYS A 30 10.96 -1.47 1.39
CA LYS A 30 10.05 -1.86 0.33
C LYS A 30 8.71 -1.12 0.43
N ARG A 31 8.21 -0.94 1.65
CA ARG A 31 7.00 -0.16 1.91
C ARG A 31 7.14 1.27 1.41
N LEU A 32 8.26 1.92 1.74
CA LEU A 32 8.54 3.28 1.30
C LEU A 32 8.65 3.36 -0.23
N ASP A 33 9.33 2.39 -0.83
CA ASP A 33 9.47 2.32 -2.27
C ASP A 33 8.11 2.13 -2.96
N ASN A 34 7.27 1.26 -2.42
CA ASN A 34 5.93 1.01 -2.93
C ASN A 34 5.08 2.29 -2.90
N ILE A 35 5.11 3.01 -1.78
CA ILE A 35 4.38 4.27 -1.63
C ILE A 35 4.88 5.30 -2.64
N GLN A 36 6.19 5.41 -2.79
CA GLN A 36 6.81 6.33 -3.74
C GLN A 36 6.38 6.03 -5.17
N LYS A 37 6.36 4.76 -5.54
CA LYS A 37 5.93 4.32 -6.88
C LYS A 37 4.48 4.72 -7.16
N ILE A 38 3.61 4.60 -6.16
CA ILE A 38 2.21 5.01 -6.34
C ILE A 38 2.13 6.50 -6.62
N TYR A 39 2.82 7.33 -5.84
CA TYR A 39 2.84 8.77 -6.07
C TYR A 39 3.44 9.14 -7.43
N ASP A 40 4.53 8.49 -7.79
CA ASP A 40 5.20 8.75 -9.07
C ASP A 40 4.33 8.38 -10.27
N SER A 41 3.44 7.41 -10.12
CA SER A 41 2.51 7.03 -11.19
C SER A 41 1.45 8.09 -11.48
N GLN A 42 1.22 9.00 -10.53
CA GLN A 42 0.20 10.05 -10.60
C GLN A 42 -1.25 9.53 -10.53
N ILE A 43 -1.44 8.29 -10.08
CA ILE A 43 -2.80 7.76 -9.91
C ILE A 43 -3.57 8.54 -8.84
N ILE A 44 -2.87 9.04 -7.81
CA ILE A 44 -3.50 9.80 -6.74
C ILE A 44 -4.09 11.10 -7.28
N GLU A 45 -3.34 11.82 -8.11
CA GLU A 45 -3.80 13.04 -8.78
C GLU A 45 -5.00 12.78 -9.67
N GLU A 46 -4.99 11.66 -10.38
CA GLU A 46 -6.11 11.28 -11.24
C GLU A 46 -7.37 11.00 -10.43
N ILE A 47 -7.25 10.31 -9.29
CA ILE A 47 -8.37 10.05 -8.40
C ILE A 47 -8.91 11.36 -7.83
N ILE A 48 -8.04 12.24 -7.35
CA ILE A 48 -8.44 13.54 -6.79
C ILE A 48 -9.23 14.34 -7.82
N LYS A 49 -8.73 14.38 -9.03
CA LYS A 49 -9.35 15.14 -10.13
C LYS A 49 -10.76 14.64 -10.46
N ASN A 50 -10.94 13.32 -10.50
CA ASN A 50 -12.20 12.72 -10.94
C ASN A 50 -13.21 12.49 -9.84
N GLN A 51 -12.75 12.21 -8.62
CA GLN A 51 -13.61 11.72 -7.53
C GLN A 51 -13.86 12.73 -6.42
N GLU A 52 -13.02 13.74 -6.29
CA GLU A 52 -13.05 14.67 -5.16
C GLU A 52 -13.14 13.92 -3.82
N PRO A 53 -12.17 13.03 -3.54
CA PRO A 53 -12.28 12.13 -2.40
C PRO A 53 -12.03 12.82 -1.07
N GLU A 54 -12.64 12.27 -0.01
CA GLU A 54 -12.32 12.66 1.36
C GLU A 54 -10.98 12.06 1.79
N ALA A 55 -10.72 10.83 1.38
CA ALA A 55 -9.46 10.15 1.65
C ALA A 55 -9.17 9.08 0.60
N ILE A 56 -7.88 8.80 0.42
CA ILE A 56 -7.40 7.68 -0.40
C ILE A 56 -6.45 6.88 0.47
N MET A 57 -6.74 5.58 0.59
CA MET A 57 -5.98 4.67 1.44
C MET A 57 -5.35 3.54 0.64
N LEU A 58 -4.17 3.14 1.03
CA LEU A 58 -3.51 1.94 0.53
C LEU A 58 -3.65 0.84 1.57
N MET A 59 -4.14 -0.31 1.16
CA MET A 59 -4.34 -1.48 2.01
C MET A 59 -3.56 -2.68 1.50
N GLY A 60 -3.63 -3.77 2.24
CA GLY A 60 -3.11 -5.07 1.83
C GLY A 60 -1.61 -5.17 1.87
N SER A 61 -1.08 -6.24 1.28
CA SER A 61 0.34 -6.58 1.35
C SER A 61 1.26 -5.50 0.78
N TYR A 62 0.81 -4.80 -0.25
CA TYR A 62 1.58 -3.71 -0.85
C TYR A 62 1.83 -2.57 0.15
N SER A 63 0.87 -2.31 1.04
CA SER A 63 0.98 -1.27 2.06
C SER A 63 2.00 -1.61 3.14
N PHE A 64 2.26 -2.90 3.36
CA PHE A 64 3.18 -3.37 4.39
C PHE A 64 4.56 -3.73 3.85
N GLY A 65 4.77 -3.64 2.54
CA GLY A 65 6.02 -4.08 1.93
C GLY A 65 6.16 -5.60 1.94
N GLU A 66 5.04 -6.30 1.97
CA GLU A 66 5.00 -7.77 2.02
C GLU A 66 4.47 -8.39 0.73
N ASP A 67 4.29 -7.57 -0.31
CA ASP A 67 3.74 -8.01 -1.56
C ASP A 67 4.70 -8.89 -2.35
N MET A 68 4.13 -9.81 -3.10
CA MET A 68 4.84 -10.58 -4.11
C MET A 68 4.70 -9.89 -5.47
N GLU A 69 5.57 -10.25 -6.43
CA GLU A 69 5.55 -9.64 -7.77
C GLU A 69 4.21 -9.75 -8.50
N SER A 70 3.43 -10.77 -8.17
CA SER A 70 2.10 -10.98 -8.76
C SER A 70 0.97 -10.41 -7.91
N GLY A 71 1.30 -9.78 -6.78
CA GLY A 71 0.31 -9.23 -5.86
C GLY A 71 -0.39 -8.00 -6.41
N ASP A 72 -1.63 -7.79 -6.00
CA ASP A 72 -2.43 -6.63 -6.38
C ASP A 72 -2.15 -5.44 -5.48
N ILE A 73 -2.46 -4.26 -5.98
CA ILE A 73 -2.45 -3.03 -5.19
C ILE A 73 -3.89 -2.72 -4.81
N ASP A 74 -4.18 -2.65 -3.52
CA ASP A 74 -5.53 -2.37 -3.03
C ASP A 74 -5.63 -0.91 -2.59
N LEU A 75 -6.35 -0.12 -3.36
CA LEU A 75 -6.63 1.29 -3.08
C LEU A 75 -8.09 1.46 -2.71
N VAL A 76 -8.34 2.21 -1.65
CA VAL A 76 -9.68 2.53 -1.20
C VAL A 76 -9.89 4.03 -1.29
N VAL A 77 -10.95 4.43 -1.95
CA VAL A 77 -11.33 5.83 -2.13
C VAL A 77 -12.59 6.09 -1.34
N ILE A 78 -12.51 7.00 -0.38
CA ILE A 78 -13.68 7.43 0.39
C ILE A 78 -14.22 8.67 -0.29
N SER A 79 -15.35 8.51 -0.96
CA SER A 79 -15.96 9.56 -1.75
C SER A 79 -17.45 9.34 -1.89
N LYS A 80 -18.20 10.43 -2.03
CA LYS A 80 -19.61 10.39 -2.37
C LYS A 80 -19.83 10.21 -3.87
N LYS A 81 -18.81 10.48 -4.65
CA LYS A 81 -18.83 10.33 -6.10
C LYS A 81 -18.14 9.03 -6.50
N ASN A 82 -18.60 8.44 -7.57
CA ASN A 82 -18.06 7.18 -8.06
C ASN A 82 -17.93 7.25 -9.58
N TYR A 83 -16.89 7.92 -10.05
CA TYR A 83 -16.58 8.00 -11.46
C TYR A 83 -15.50 7.00 -11.81
N SER A 84 -15.77 6.14 -12.75
CA SER A 84 -14.77 5.20 -13.22
C SER A 84 -13.83 5.87 -14.24
N PHE A 85 -12.60 5.43 -14.25
CA PHE A 85 -11.60 5.80 -15.24
C PHE A 85 -10.73 4.58 -15.52
N SER A 86 -9.99 4.60 -16.62
CA SER A 86 -9.17 3.46 -16.98
C SER A 86 -7.94 3.36 -16.07
N LEU A 87 -7.75 2.18 -15.49
CA LEU A 87 -6.59 1.87 -14.64
C LEU A 87 -5.41 1.32 -15.46
N GLU A 88 -5.61 0.99 -16.71
CA GLU A 88 -4.62 0.29 -17.53
C GLU A 88 -3.26 0.99 -17.57
N LYS A 89 -3.26 2.29 -17.76
CA LYS A 89 -2.03 3.09 -17.76
C LYS A 89 -1.24 2.94 -16.46
N PHE A 90 -1.94 3.00 -15.34
CA PHE A 90 -1.32 2.92 -14.02
C PHE A 90 -0.86 1.50 -13.70
N GLU A 91 -1.64 0.52 -14.11
CA GLU A 91 -1.26 -0.89 -13.95
C GLU A 91 0.01 -1.22 -14.72
N LYS A 92 0.18 -0.64 -15.90
CA LYS A 92 1.41 -0.80 -16.68
C LYS A 92 2.60 -0.13 -15.99
N LEU A 93 2.41 1.10 -15.52
CA LEU A 93 3.47 1.84 -14.82
C LEU A 93 3.91 1.14 -13.54
N LEU A 94 2.97 0.59 -12.79
CA LEU A 94 3.24 -0.05 -11.51
C LEU A 94 3.57 -1.53 -11.63
N ASN A 95 3.35 -2.10 -12.81
CA ASN A 95 3.50 -3.53 -13.08
C ASN A 95 2.74 -4.38 -12.05
N ARG A 96 1.52 -3.94 -11.73
CA ARG A 96 0.62 -4.58 -10.79
C ARG A 96 -0.82 -4.35 -11.21
N LYS A 97 -1.67 -5.28 -10.89
CA LYS A 97 -3.10 -5.08 -11.01
C LYS A 97 -3.57 -4.21 -9.85
N ILE A 98 -4.50 -3.29 -10.13
CA ILE A 98 -5.01 -2.37 -9.13
C ILE A 98 -6.46 -2.69 -8.83
N HIS A 99 -6.74 -2.95 -7.56
CA HIS A 99 -8.10 -3.03 -7.03
C HIS A 99 -8.47 -1.66 -6.48
N LEU A 100 -9.39 -1.00 -7.14
CA LEU A 100 -9.86 0.33 -6.71
C LEU A 100 -11.26 0.18 -6.12
N ILE A 101 -11.36 0.39 -4.82
CA ILE A 101 -12.60 0.21 -4.06
C ILE A 101 -13.13 1.58 -3.67
N TYR A 102 -14.38 1.85 -4.03
CA TYR A 102 -15.07 3.08 -3.63
C TYR A 102 -16.00 2.77 -2.48
N THR A 103 -15.95 3.58 -1.45
CA THR A 103 -16.82 3.39 -0.28
C THR A 103 -17.08 4.72 0.43
N ASN A 104 -17.96 4.68 1.40
CA ASN A 104 -18.21 5.78 2.32
C ASN A 104 -18.42 5.22 3.73
N TYR A 105 -18.42 6.10 4.73
CA TYR A 105 -18.49 5.64 6.12
C TYR A 105 -19.78 4.91 6.47
N SER A 106 -20.89 5.26 5.82
CA SER A 106 -22.17 4.62 6.10
C SER A 106 -22.24 3.17 5.61
N GLU A 107 -21.39 2.81 4.66
CA GLU A 107 -21.34 1.46 4.08
C GLU A 107 -20.28 0.58 4.71
N MET A 108 -19.38 1.14 5.51
CA MET A 108 -18.29 0.40 6.11
C MET A 108 -18.72 -0.43 7.31
N SER A 109 -18.29 -1.70 7.35
CA SER A 109 -18.33 -2.49 8.56
C SER A 109 -17.19 -2.05 9.49
N LYS A 110 -17.31 -2.37 10.77
CA LYS A 110 -16.24 -2.12 11.74
C LYS A 110 -14.96 -2.85 11.36
N GLU A 111 -15.12 -4.06 10.88
CA GLU A 111 -13.97 -4.90 10.46
C GLU A 111 -13.25 -4.26 9.28
N PHE A 112 -13.98 -3.83 8.27
CA PHE A 112 -13.38 -3.15 7.12
C PHE A 112 -12.67 -1.87 7.56
N TYR A 113 -13.32 -1.07 8.39
CA TYR A 113 -12.74 0.18 8.90
C TYR A 113 -11.45 -0.09 9.67
N THR A 114 -11.43 -1.12 10.53
CA THR A 114 -10.24 -1.48 11.29
C THR A 114 -9.07 -1.86 10.37
N ASN A 115 -9.35 -2.62 9.33
CA ASN A 115 -8.33 -2.97 8.34
C ASN A 115 -7.83 -1.73 7.58
N LEU A 116 -8.76 -0.85 7.26
CA LEU A 116 -8.47 0.37 6.50
C LEU A 116 -7.55 1.32 7.25
N ILE A 117 -7.84 1.57 8.54
CA ILE A 117 -7.02 2.49 9.35
C ILE A 117 -5.63 1.95 9.67
N ASN A 118 -5.39 0.66 9.47
CA ASN A 118 -4.08 0.05 9.61
C ASN A 118 -3.27 0.10 8.32
N GLY A 119 -3.84 0.62 7.25
CA GLY A 119 -3.13 0.85 6.00
C GLY A 119 -2.40 2.18 6.00
N VAL A 120 -2.17 2.71 4.80
CA VAL A 120 -1.45 3.97 4.60
C VAL A 120 -2.39 5.01 4.02
N ILE A 121 -2.44 6.18 4.65
CA ILE A 121 -3.19 7.32 4.12
C ILE A 121 -2.34 7.97 3.03
N LEU A 122 -2.83 7.92 1.80
CA LEU A 122 -2.14 8.53 0.67
C LEU A 122 -2.63 9.96 0.40
N TYR A 123 -3.86 10.26 0.80
CA TYR A 123 -4.46 11.57 0.62
C TYR A 123 -5.60 11.76 1.61
N GLY A 124 -5.73 12.98 2.13
CA GLY A 124 -6.85 13.35 2.98
C GLY A 124 -6.76 12.83 4.40
N PHE A 125 -7.91 12.68 5.01
CA PHE A 125 -8.02 12.31 6.42
C PHE A 125 -9.07 11.24 6.62
N MET A 126 -8.79 10.32 7.53
CA MET A 126 -9.78 9.38 8.03
C MET A 126 -10.43 9.99 9.27
N ARG A 127 -11.73 9.82 9.38
CA ARG A 127 -12.49 10.20 10.58
C ARG A 127 -13.00 8.95 11.29
N SER A 128 -13.43 9.11 12.53
CA SER A 128 -13.98 8.00 13.31
C SER A 128 -15.26 7.44 12.66
N LEU A 129 -15.47 6.18 12.83
CA LEU A 129 -16.66 5.48 12.36
C LEU A 129 -17.90 5.80 13.27
#